data_f8cb7ae9a3c9d7563a0dce1c6247484a
#
_entry.id   f8cb7ae9a3c9d7563a0dce1c6247484a
#
_cell.length_a   1.000
_cell.length_b   1.000
_cell.length_c   1.000
_cell.angle_alpha   90.00
_cell.angle_beta   90.00
_cell.angle_gamma   90.00
#
_symmetry.space_group_name_H-M   'P 1'
#
loop_
_entity.id
_entity.type
_entity.pdbx_description
1 polymer ?
#
loop_
_entity_poly.entity_id
_entity_poly.type
_entity_poly.pdbx_seq_one_letter_code
_entity_poly.pdbx_strand_id
1 'polypeptide(L)'
;MHKHYDTLVVGPISLDQNIDYQDFERREVGGAIVQSGFAAAHSGNVTAIFTKLNPKDADPDAVFAGTGADIFWKPSAETCSIRNKYFTADKERRDCRSMGKCDPFTFEELPEVETSIYHFAGLVYGDFDGELFRKAHATGAKVAVDVQC
;
A
#
# COMPACT_ATOMS: atom_id res chain seq x y z
N MET A 1 21.99 0.62 17.40
CA MET A 1 22.21 0.33 15.96
C MET A 1 20.85 0.20 15.33
N HIS A 2 20.47 1.08 14.41
CA HIS A 2 19.19 0.95 13.69
C HIS A 2 19.31 -0.18 12.67
N LYS A 3 18.23 -0.98 12.54
CA LYS A 3 18.16 -2.02 11.52
C LYS A 3 18.12 -1.35 10.15
N HIS A 4 18.98 -1.78 9.26
CA HIS A 4 18.97 -1.33 7.86
C HIS A 4 18.02 -2.21 7.03
N TYR A 5 17.20 -1.58 6.20
CA TYR A 5 16.33 -2.27 5.25
C TYR A 5 16.78 -2.02 3.82
N ASP A 6 16.67 -3.02 2.98
CA ASP A 6 16.89 -2.85 1.54
C ASP A 6 15.77 -2.02 0.94
N THR A 7 14.53 -2.26 1.40
CA THR A 7 13.35 -1.54 0.92
C THR A 7 12.37 -1.26 2.05
N LEU A 8 11.88 -0.02 2.13
CA LEU A 8 10.69 0.38 2.86
C LEU A 8 9.56 0.60 1.85
N VAL A 9 8.56 -0.27 1.87
CA VAL A 9 7.34 -0.13 1.04
C VAL A 9 6.30 0.66 1.80
N VAL A 10 5.78 1.72 1.20
CA VAL A 10 4.84 2.66 1.84
C VAL A 10 3.57 2.78 0.99
N GLY A 11 2.42 2.59 1.59
CA GLY A 11 1.14 2.77 0.89
C GLY A 11 -0.05 2.25 1.68
N PRO A 12 -1.27 2.52 1.20
CA PRO A 12 -2.48 2.07 1.87
C PRO A 12 -2.80 0.60 1.56
N ILE A 13 -3.21 -0.15 2.59
CA ILE A 13 -4.01 -1.35 2.38
C ILE A 13 -5.37 -0.92 1.88
N SER A 14 -5.96 -1.66 0.95
CA SER A 14 -7.32 -1.41 0.49
C SER A 14 -8.25 -2.59 0.76
N LEU A 15 -9.54 -2.28 0.94
CA LEU A 15 -10.62 -3.24 0.91
C LEU A 15 -11.35 -3.09 -0.42
N ASP A 16 -11.03 -3.95 -1.37
CA ASP A 16 -11.57 -3.87 -2.70
C ASP A 16 -12.92 -4.58 -2.80
N GLN A 17 -13.87 -3.91 -3.46
CA GLN A 17 -15.15 -4.47 -3.85
C GLN A 17 -15.06 -4.88 -5.33
N ASN A 18 -14.91 -6.16 -5.58
CA ASN A 18 -14.82 -6.72 -6.93
C ASN A 18 -16.16 -7.33 -7.32
N ILE A 19 -16.79 -6.78 -8.37
CA ILE A 19 -18.07 -7.24 -8.91
C ILE A 19 -17.81 -7.79 -10.32
N ASP A 20 -18.09 -9.06 -10.52
CA ASP A 20 -17.88 -9.69 -11.82
C ASP A 20 -18.98 -9.34 -12.85
N TYR A 21 -18.88 -9.87 -14.06
CA TYR A 21 -19.81 -9.62 -15.15
C TYR A 21 -21.22 -10.23 -14.93
N GLN A 22 -21.33 -11.16 -13.95
CA GLN A 22 -22.57 -11.78 -13.51
C GLN A 22 -23.16 -11.15 -12.25
N ASP A 23 -22.63 -9.96 -11.85
CA ASP A 23 -23.01 -9.23 -10.63
C ASP A 23 -22.66 -9.93 -9.31
N PHE A 24 -21.78 -10.93 -9.35
CA PHE A 24 -21.29 -11.56 -8.13
C PHE A 24 -20.23 -10.67 -7.47
N GLU A 25 -20.48 -10.29 -6.21
CA GLU A 25 -19.61 -9.42 -5.44
C GLU A 25 -18.68 -10.21 -4.53
N ARG A 26 -17.41 -9.79 -4.47
CA ARG A 26 -16.41 -10.22 -3.49
C ARG A 26 -15.75 -9.01 -2.87
N ARG A 27 -15.47 -9.10 -1.57
CA ARG A 27 -14.60 -8.15 -0.87
C ARG A 27 -13.27 -8.82 -0.59
N GLU A 28 -12.20 -8.15 -0.98
CA GLU A 28 -10.85 -8.68 -0.90
C GLU A 28 -9.91 -7.61 -0.36
N VAL A 29 -8.99 -8.02 0.52
CA VAL A 29 -7.88 -7.16 0.94
C VAL A 29 -6.89 -7.07 -0.21
N GLY A 30 -6.51 -5.85 -0.57
CA GLY A 30 -5.62 -5.58 -1.68
C GLY A 30 -4.82 -4.30 -1.49
N GLY A 31 -4.53 -3.69 -2.62
CA GLY A 31 -3.69 -2.51 -2.70
C GLY A 31 -2.32 -2.82 -3.28
N ALA A 32 -1.72 -1.84 -3.95
CA ALA A 32 -0.38 -1.97 -4.50
C ALA A 32 0.65 -2.35 -3.44
N ILE A 33 0.48 -1.89 -2.20
CA ILE A 33 1.37 -2.21 -1.08
C ILE A 33 1.39 -3.71 -0.75
N VAL A 34 0.27 -4.41 -0.87
CA VAL A 34 0.22 -5.86 -0.60
C VAL A 34 1.06 -6.58 -1.64
N GLN A 35 0.86 -6.30 -2.92
CA GLN A 35 1.60 -6.92 -4.01
C GLN A 35 3.10 -6.60 -3.92
N SER A 36 3.45 -5.32 -3.76
CA SER A 36 4.83 -4.85 -3.67
C SER A 36 5.54 -5.35 -2.42
N GLY A 37 4.85 -5.39 -1.27
CA GLY A 37 5.38 -5.88 -0.01
C GLY A 37 5.74 -7.36 -0.07
N PHE A 38 4.85 -8.20 -0.60
CA PHE A 38 5.12 -9.62 -0.82
C PHE A 38 6.26 -9.83 -1.82
N ALA A 39 6.25 -9.10 -2.94
CA ALA A 39 7.30 -9.22 -3.96
C ALA A 39 8.67 -8.83 -3.40
N ALA A 40 8.77 -7.70 -2.69
CA ALA A 40 10.02 -7.25 -2.08
C ALA A 40 10.55 -8.26 -1.06
N ALA A 41 9.70 -8.73 -0.14
CA ALA A 41 10.08 -9.70 0.89
C ALA A 41 10.53 -11.04 0.30
N HIS A 42 9.80 -11.57 -0.69
CA HIS A 42 10.14 -12.86 -1.31
C HIS A 42 11.29 -12.80 -2.32
N SER A 43 11.75 -11.60 -2.70
CA SER A 43 12.96 -11.46 -3.53
C SER A 43 14.27 -11.55 -2.75
N GLY A 44 14.20 -11.81 -1.45
CA GLY A 44 15.38 -11.93 -0.58
C GLY A 44 15.82 -10.62 0.06
N ASN A 45 15.07 -9.53 -0.12
CA ASN A 45 15.35 -8.23 0.51
C ASN A 45 14.94 -8.21 1.98
N VAL A 46 15.72 -7.52 2.79
CA VAL A 46 15.31 -7.12 4.15
C VAL A 46 14.28 -6.01 4.00
N THR A 47 13.02 -6.33 4.22
CA THR A 47 11.88 -5.46 3.88
C THR A 47 11.20 -4.92 5.13
N ALA A 48 10.89 -3.63 5.11
CA ALA A 48 9.92 -3.00 6.01
C ALA A 48 8.70 -2.55 5.20
N ILE A 49 7.54 -2.56 5.83
CA ILE A 49 6.28 -2.11 5.25
C ILE A 49 5.65 -1.08 6.19
N PHE A 50 5.25 0.07 5.65
CA PHE A 50 4.48 1.07 6.40
C PHE A 50 3.13 1.32 5.73
N THR A 51 2.05 1.13 6.48
CA THR A 51 0.69 1.24 5.96
C THR A 51 -0.24 2.00 6.89
N LYS A 52 -1.41 2.37 6.38
CA LYS A 52 -2.53 2.94 7.13
C LYS A 52 -3.82 2.25 6.75
N LEU A 53 -4.69 2.08 7.73
CA LEU A 53 -6.05 1.57 7.55
C LEU A 53 -6.88 1.86 8.81
N ASN A 54 -8.20 1.68 8.71
CA ASN A 54 -9.04 1.60 9.89
C ASN A 54 -8.85 0.21 10.54
N PRO A 55 -8.42 0.13 11.81
CA PRO A 55 -8.12 -1.14 12.46
C PRO A 55 -9.33 -2.07 12.67
N LYS A 56 -10.56 -1.57 12.42
CA LYS A 56 -11.77 -2.39 12.42
C LYS A 56 -11.93 -3.23 11.17
N ASP A 57 -11.24 -2.87 10.08
CA ASP A 57 -11.43 -3.46 8.77
C ASP A 57 -10.45 -4.62 8.51
N ALA A 58 -9.21 -4.51 8.96
CA ALA A 58 -8.21 -5.57 8.83
C ALA A 58 -7.08 -5.39 9.85
N ASP A 59 -6.32 -6.47 10.07
CA ASP A 59 -5.10 -6.49 10.85
C ASP A 59 -3.89 -6.51 9.90
N PRO A 60 -3.03 -5.47 9.89
CA PRO A 60 -1.86 -5.42 9.02
C PRO A 60 -0.89 -6.60 9.20
N ASP A 61 -0.71 -7.05 10.44
CA ASP A 61 0.18 -8.18 10.72
C ASP A 61 -0.35 -9.48 10.10
N ALA A 62 -1.67 -9.67 10.11
CA ALA A 62 -2.31 -10.81 9.46
C ALA A 62 -2.24 -10.70 7.92
N VAL A 63 -2.40 -9.48 7.36
CA VAL A 63 -2.33 -9.25 5.90
C VAL A 63 -0.95 -9.62 5.35
N PHE A 64 0.12 -9.29 6.07
CA PHE A 64 1.50 -9.55 5.64
C PHE A 64 2.12 -10.79 6.30
N ALA A 65 1.32 -11.65 6.91
CA ALA A 65 1.80 -12.89 7.52
C ALA A 65 2.57 -13.74 6.48
N GLY A 66 3.71 -14.31 6.93
CA GLY A 66 4.55 -15.16 6.08
C GLY A 66 5.53 -14.40 5.18
N THR A 67 5.51 -13.06 5.14
CA THR A 67 6.49 -12.28 4.38
C THR A 67 7.86 -12.21 5.07
N GLY A 68 7.89 -12.28 6.41
CA GLY A 68 9.10 -11.99 7.20
C GLY A 68 9.49 -10.51 7.22
N ALA A 69 8.69 -9.62 6.63
CA ALA A 69 8.89 -8.19 6.70
C ALA A 69 8.53 -7.63 8.08
N ASP A 70 9.18 -6.54 8.47
CA ASP A 70 8.76 -5.78 9.66
C ASP A 70 7.61 -4.84 9.28
N ILE A 71 6.51 -4.94 10.00
CA ILE A 71 5.28 -4.20 9.70
C ILE A 71 5.14 -3.04 10.66
N PHE A 72 5.04 -1.84 10.10
CA PHE A 72 4.72 -0.59 10.78
C PHE A 72 3.39 -0.07 10.25
N TRP A 73 2.55 0.47 11.12
CA TRP A 73 1.28 1.03 10.66
C TRP A 73 0.74 2.10 11.60
N LYS A 74 -0.15 2.93 11.06
CA LYS A 74 -0.93 3.91 11.83
C LYS A 74 -2.42 3.76 11.52
N PRO A 75 -3.28 4.03 12.49
CA PRO A 75 -4.72 4.05 12.24
C PRO A 75 -5.09 5.21 11.32
N SER A 76 -6.11 5.00 10.49
CA SER A 76 -6.79 6.00 9.69
C SER A 76 -8.28 5.96 9.97
N ALA A 77 -8.96 7.09 9.77
CA ALA A 77 -10.42 7.17 9.94
C ALA A 77 -11.15 6.22 8.98
N GLU A 78 -10.64 6.09 7.76
CA GLU A 78 -11.14 5.19 6.72
C GLU A 78 -10.02 4.31 6.19
N THR A 79 -10.40 3.12 5.74
CA THR A 79 -9.53 2.26 4.91
C THR A 79 -9.74 2.62 3.45
N CYS A 80 -8.66 2.65 2.68
CA CYS A 80 -8.75 2.80 1.24
C CYS A 80 -9.63 1.69 0.64
N SER A 81 -10.48 2.02 -0.32
CA SER A 81 -11.37 1.06 -0.95
C SER A 81 -11.59 1.42 -2.42
N ILE A 82 -11.45 0.42 -3.26
CA ILE A 82 -11.69 0.52 -4.71
C ILE A 82 -12.84 -0.42 -5.08
N ARG A 83 -13.82 0.10 -5.83
CA ARG A 83 -14.86 -0.71 -6.45
C ARG A 83 -14.49 -0.97 -7.90
N ASN A 84 -14.34 -2.24 -8.25
CA ASN A 84 -14.12 -2.70 -9.61
C ASN A 84 -15.36 -3.45 -10.09
N LYS A 85 -16.06 -2.90 -11.08
CA LYS A 85 -17.14 -3.61 -11.80
C LYS A 85 -16.60 -4.08 -13.14
N TYR A 86 -16.54 -5.37 -13.31
CA TYR A 86 -16.15 -6.01 -14.57
C TYR A 86 -17.38 -6.27 -15.44
N PHE A 87 -17.28 -5.98 -16.75
CA PHE A 87 -18.38 -6.12 -17.69
C PHE A 87 -18.25 -7.35 -18.58
N THR A 88 -17.08 -7.98 -18.59
CA THR A 88 -16.77 -9.14 -19.43
C THR A 88 -16.07 -10.23 -18.60
N ALA A 89 -16.21 -11.49 -19.04
CA ALA A 89 -15.63 -12.64 -18.36
C ALA A 89 -14.09 -12.62 -18.35
N ASP A 90 -13.47 -12.05 -19.37
CA ASP A 90 -12.01 -11.86 -19.47
C ASP A 90 -11.46 -10.72 -18.60
N LYS A 91 -12.36 -9.96 -17.94
CA LYS A 91 -12.04 -8.82 -17.07
C LYS A 91 -11.32 -7.65 -17.76
N GLU A 92 -11.29 -7.59 -19.08
CA GLU A 92 -10.62 -6.50 -19.80
C GLU A 92 -11.36 -5.16 -19.72
N ARG A 93 -12.69 -5.22 -19.51
CA ARG A 93 -13.53 -4.01 -19.37
C ARG A 93 -14.03 -3.88 -17.95
N ARG A 94 -13.64 -2.79 -17.29
CA ARG A 94 -14.10 -2.50 -15.94
C ARG A 94 -14.37 -1.02 -15.72
N ASP A 95 -15.28 -0.73 -14.82
CA ASP A 95 -15.43 0.57 -14.14
C ASP A 95 -14.71 0.48 -12.80
N CYS A 96 -13.83 1.45 -12.54
CA CYS A 96 -13.02 1.50 -11.33
C CYS A 96 -13.31 2.80 -10.61
N ARG A 97 -13.74 2.71 -9.34
CA ARG A 97 -14.09 3.88 -8.52
C ARG A 97 -13.47 3.80 -7.15
N SER A 98 -12.93 4.92 -6.68
CA SER A 98 -12.55 5.07 -5.28
C SER A 98 -13.80 5.20 -4.42
N MET A 99 -13.91 4.36 -3.40
CA MET A 99 -15.05 4.31 -2.46
C MET A 99 -14.69 4.77 -1.06
N GLY A 100 -13.42 4.71 -0.72
CA GLY A 100 -12.86 5.15 0.55
C GLY A 100 -11.40 5.53 0.38
N LYS A 101 -10.93 6.42 1.24
CA LYS A 101 -9.57 6.93 1.18
C LYS A 101 -8.99 7.02 2.59
N CYS A 102 -7.80 6.49 2.81
CA CYS A 102 -7.11 6.68 4.07
C CYS A 102 -6.50 8.08 4.15
N ASP A 103 -6.11 8.50 5.35
CA ASP A 103 -5.42 9.76 5.56
C ASP A 103 -4.11 9.79 4.73
N PRO A 104 -3.75 10.94 4.12
CA PRO A 104 -2.53 11.06 3.34
C PRO A 104 -1.29 10.67 4.16
N PHE A 105 -0.33 10.03 3.50
CA PHE A 105 0.97 9.72 4.09
C PHE A 105 1.86 10.95 4.07
N THR A 106 2.50 11.24 5.20
CA THR A 106 3.50 12.29 5.36
C THR A 106 4.85 11.69 5.72
N PHE A 107 5.94 12.41 5.46
CA PHE A 107 7.28 11.92 5.77
C PHE A 107 7.49 11.74 7.28
N GLU A 108 6.91 12.61 8.09
CA GLU A 108 7.03 12.62 9.54
C GLU A 108 6.34 11.43 10.22
N GLU A 109 5.46 10.75 9.50
CA GLU A 109 4.77 9.55 9.99
C GLU A 109 5.52 8.26 9.69
N LEU A 110 6.47 8.29 8.76
CA LEU A 110 7.26 7.12 8.42
C LEU A 110 8.04 6.62 9.64
N PRO A 111 8.27 5.30 9.75
CA PRO A 111 9.11 4.78 10.83
C PRO A 111 10.53 5.32 10.72
N GLU A 112 11.15 5.58 11.86
CA GLU A 112 12.56 5.99 11.95
C GLU A 112 13.48 4.81 11.67
N VAL A 113 13.67 4.51 10.39
CA VAL A 113 14.49 3.39 9.91
C VAL A 113 15.47 3.86 8.83
N GLU A 114 16.58 3.15 8.72
CA GLU A 114 17.50 3.32 7.59
C GLU A 114 17.07 2.40 6.46
N THR A 115 16.90 2.93 5.25
CA THR A 115 16.54 2.15 4.06
C THR A 115 17.32 2.59 2.82
N SER A 116 17.63 1.64 1.96
CA SER A 116 18.25 1.92 0.67
C SER A 116 17.26 2.43 -0.36
N ILE A 117 15.99 1.99 -0.27
CA ILE A 117 14.93 2.34 -1.23
C ILE A 117 13.65 2.64 -0.46
N TYR A 118 13.03 3.80 -0.75
CA TYR A 118 11.62 4.05 -0.47
C TYR A 118 10.81 3.66 -1.71
N HIS A 119 9.88 2.72 -1.56
CA HIS A 119 8.94 2.34 -2.60
C HIS A 119 7.53 2.78 -2.21
N PHE A 120 7.03 3.83 -2.85
CA PHE A 120 5.70 4.37 -2.62
C PHE A 120 4.68 3.68 -3.52
N ALA A 121 3.86 2.83 -2.92
CA ALA A 121 2.84 2.00 -3.57
C ALA A 121 1.45 2.61 -3.34
N GLY A 122 1.12 3.67 -4.08
CA GLY A 122 -0.16 4.37 -3.99
C GLY A 122 -1.27 3.73 -4.81
N LEU A 123 -2.50 4.15 -4.55
CA LEU A 123 -3.71 3.68 -5.25
C LEU A 123 -4.57 4.79 -5.83
N VAL A 124 -4.67 5.91 -5.12
CA VAL A 124 -5.54 7.02 -5.53
C VAL A 124 -4.82 8.35 -5.37
N TYR A 125 -5.26 9.32 -6.14
CA TYR A 125 -4.74 10.68 -6.04
C TYR A 125 -4.80 11.21 -4.62
N GLY A 126 -3.67 11.75 -4.14
CA GLY A 126 -3.53 12.34 -2.81
C GLY A 126 -3.28 11.33 -1.69
N ASP A 127 -2.92 10.07 -1.98
CA ASP A 127 -2.44 9.14 -0.97
C ASP A 127 -1.17 9.66 -0.29
N PHE A 128 -0.35 10.41 -1.02
CA PHE A 128 0.91 10.95 -0.52
C PHE A 128 0.89 12.48 -0.50
N ASP A 129 1.44 13.05 0.58
CA ASP A 129 1.75 14.47 0.65
C ASP A 129 2.83 14.82 -0.39
N GLY A 130 2.68 15.97 -1.06
CA GLY A 130 3.61 16.41 -2.09
C GLY A 130 5.07 16.58 -1.65
N GLU A 131 5.33 16.81 -0.36
CA GLU A 131 6.67 16.93 0.21
C GLU A 131 7.33 15.59 0.53
N LEU A 132 6.55 14.51 0.64
CA LEU A 132 7.00 13.18 1.06
C LEU A 132 8.15 12.67 0.20
N PHE A 133 8.01 12.73 -1.12
CA PHE A 133 9.01 12.21 -2.05
C PHE A 133 10.32 13.00 -1.98
N ARG A 134 10.21 14.33 -1.86
CA ARG A 134 11.37 15.21 -1.75
C ARG A 134 12.15 14.95 -0.46
N LYS A 135 11.45 14.80 0.66
CA LYS A 135 12.06 14.49 1.97
C LYS A 135 12.68 13.10 1.97
N ALA A 136 11.99 12.10 1.42
CA ALA A 136 12.54 10.76 1.28
C ALA A 136 13.82 10.75 0.43
N HIS A 137 13.83 11.44 -0.69
CA HIS A 137 15.04 11.57 -1.54
C HIS A 137 16.18 12.29 -0.81
N ALA A 138 15.88 13.29 0.00
CA ALA A 138 16.89 14.05 0.76
C ALA A 138 17.63 13.19 1.81
N THR A 139 17.13 12.02 2.19
CA THR A 139 17.83 11.07 3.06
C THR A 139 19.04 10.40 2.38
N GLY A 140 19.15 10.50 1.05
CA GLY A 140 20.14 9.80 0.24
C GLY A 140 19.67 8.44 -0.28
N ALA A 141 18.50 7.96 0.14
CA ALA A 141 17.90 6.74 -0.38
C ALA A 141 17.33 6.94 -1.80
N LYS A 142 17.22 5.86 -2.54
CA LYS A 142 16.48 5.85 -3.81
C LYS A 142 14.99 5.96 -3.56
N VAL A 143 14.27 6.58 -4.48
CA VAL A 143 12.81 6.71 -4.43
C VAL A 143 12.20 6.07 -5.67
N ALA A 144 11.31 5.13 -5.45
CA ALA A 144 10.47 4.51 -6.48
C ALA A 144 9.00 4.83 -6.19
N VAL A 145 8.22 5.13 -7.22
CA VAL A 145 6.80 5.49 -7.09
C VAL A 145 5.98 4.65 -8.08
N ASP A 146 4.94 4.01 -7.58
CA ASP A 146 3.91 3.41 -8.44
C ASP A 146 2.95 4.52 -8.91
N VAL A 147 2.90 4.75 -10.22
CA VAL A 147 2.18 5.88 -10.84
C VAL A 147 0.72 5.49 -11.14
N GLN A 148 0.03 4.87 -10.20
CA GLN A 148 -1.41 4.60 -10.32
C GLN A 148 -2.28 5.75 -9.79
N CYS A 149 -1.71 6.65 -9.03
CA CYS A 149 -2.40 7.75 -8.36
C CYS A 149 -2.06 9.14 -8.94
#